data_9445ebffdd11e4bacaf40c0145f0ed3f
#
_entry.id   9445ebffdd11e4bacaf40c0145f0ed3f
#
_cell.length_a   1.000
_cell.length_b   1.000
_cell.length_c   1.000
_cell.angle_alpha   90.00
_cell.angle_beta   90.00
_cell.angle_gamma   90.00
#
_symmetry.space_group_name_H-M   'P 1'
#
loop_
_entity.id
_entity.type
_entity.pdbx_description
1 polymer ?
#
loop_
_entity_poly.entity_id
_entity_poly.type
_entity_poly.pdbx_seq_one_letter_code
_entity_poly.pdbx_strand_id
1 'polypeptide(L)'
;MVKNPLIMESIFSEEITRIGYSAEFERIIRKIKKKNRGLFDVLSGQIDKIIREPQTGKPLRYTLKNRRRVHVGSFVLVYEFHNSELRFLDFDHHDRIYKK
;
A
#
# COMPACT_ATOMS: atom_id res chain seq x y z
N MET A 1 -34.51 4.56 0.67
CA MET A 1 -33.95 4.38 0.43
C MET A 1 -32.94 4.74 0.25
N VAL A 2 -32.88 4.93 -0.34
CA VAL A 2 -31.93 5.50 -0.50
C VAL A 2 -30.80 5.36 0.35
N LYS A 3 -30.91 5.16 1.50
CA LYS A 3 -29.93 4.90 2.30
C LYS A 3 -29.28 3.67 1.96
N ASN A 4 -29.88 2.77 1.33
CA ASN A 4 -29.33 1.51 0.99
C ASN A 4 -28.05 1.59 0.21
N PRO A 5 -27.90 2.49 -0.77
CA PRO A 5 -26.63 2.59 -1.47
C PRO A 5 -25.47 2.92 -0.55
N LEU A 6 -25.70 3.77 0.43
CA LEU A 6 -24.65 4.12 1.35
C LEU A 6 -24.26 2.97 2.22
N ILE A 7 -25.23 2.19 2.63
CA ILE A 7 -24.97 1.02 3.45
C ILE A 7 -24.22 -0.01 2.63
N MET A 8 -24.58 -0.16 1.37
CA MET A 8 -23.88 -1.11 0.52
C MET A 8 -22.43 -0.71 0.34
N GLU A 9 -22.17 0.58 0.20
CA GLU A 9 -20.80 1.03 0.08
C GLU A 9 -20.01 0.72 1.32
N SER A 10 -20.61 0.88 2.47
CA SER A 10 -19.93 0.55 3.71
C SER A 10 -19.59 -0.93 3.81
N ILE A 11 -20.43 -1.76 3.24
CA ILE A 11 -20.21 -3.19 3.26
C ILE A 11 -19.08 -3.61 2.31
N PHE A 12 -19.07 -3.02 1.12
CA PHE A 12 -18.13 -3.43 0.09
C PHE A 12 -16.86 -2.60 0.01
N SER A 13 -16.88 -1.39 0.54
CA SER A 13 -15.70 -0.53 0.54
C SER A 13 -15.10 -0.52 1.92
N GLU A 14 -13.86 -0.89 2.01
CA GLU A 14 -13.15 -0.84 3.28
C GLU A 14 -12.89 0.61 3.60
N GLU A 15 -13.36 1.04 4.73
CA GLU A 15 -13.13 2.41 5.16
C GLU A 15 -11.78 2.51 5.85
N ILE A 16 -10.97 3.46 5.45
CA ILE A 16 -9.66 3.66 6.04
C ILE A 16 -9.77 4.75 7.10
N THR A 17 -9.43 4.42 8.33
CA THR A 17 -9.48 5.39 9.42
C THR A 17 -8.11 5.94 9.77
N ARG A 18 -7.04 5.28 9.33
CA ARG A 18 -5.69 5.73 9.63
C ARG A 18 -4.74 5.30 8.53
N ILE A 19 -3.87 6.19 8.11
CA ILE A 19 -2.82 5.89 7.13
C ILE A 19 -1.49 6.19 7.80
N GLY A 20 -0.58 5.23 7.76
CA GLY A 20 0.73 5.42 8.36
C GLY A 20 1.83 4.87 7.49
N TYR A 21 3.07 5.17 7.90
CA TYR A 21 4.26 4.73 7.19
C TYR A 21 5.26 4.24 8.22
N SER A 22 5.98 3.17 7.90
CA SER A 22 7.07 2.74 8.76
C SER A 22 8.21 3.74 8.64
N ALA A 23 9.10 3.78 9.62
CA ALA A 23 10.28 4.63 9.56
C ALA A 23 11.13 4.29 8.33
N GLU A 24 11.22 3.01 8.02
CA GLU A 24 11.95 2.55 6.86
C GLU A 24 11.33 3.12 5.58
N PHE A 25 10.01 3.05 5.46
CA PHE A 25 9.33 3.55 4.28
C PHE A 25 9.50 5.05 4.11
N GLU A 26 9.41 5.80 5.21
CA GLU A 26 9.62 7.25 5.16
C GLU A 26 11.01 7.59 4.66
N ARG A 27 12.01 6.85 5.10
CA ARG A 27 13.37 7.06 4.68
C ARG A 27 13.52 6.80 3.18
N ILE A 28 12.92 5.72 2.72
CA ILE A 28 12.96 5.34 1.31
C ILE A 28 12.30 6.39 0.45
N ILE A 29 11.14 6.87 0.85
CA ILE A 29 10.40 7.89 0.11
C ILE A 29 11.22 9.16 -0.04
N ARG A 30 11.83 9.61 1.04
CA ARG A 30 12.64 10.83 0.98
C ARG A 30 13.80 10.69 0.01
N LYS A 31 14.44 9.53 0.01
CA LYS A 31 15.56 9.27 -0.86
C LYS A 31 15.13 9.24 -2.32
N ILE A 32 14.05 8.55 -2.62
CA ILE A 32 13.55 8.44 -3.99
C ILE A 32 13.11 9.80 -4.50
N LYS A 33 12.44 10.57 -3.67
CA LYS A 33 11.95 11.89 -4.07
C LYS A 33 13.11 12.79 -4.51
N LYS A 34 14.25 12.65 -3.87
CA LYS A 34 15.41 13.43 -4.24
C LYS A 34 16.13 12.92 -5.46
N LYS A 35 16.22 11.62 -5.62
CA LYS A 35 17.10 11.02 -6.62
C LYS A 35 16.43 10.50 -7.87
N ASN A 36 15.16 10.20 -7.82
CA ASN A 36 14.49 9.61 -8.96
C ASN A 36 13.03 10.05 -8.99
N ARG A 37 12.82 11.20 -9.58
CA ARG A 37 11.49 11.81 -9.61
C ARG A 37 10.48 10.96 -10.36
N GLY A 38 10.90 10.32 -11.43
CA GLY A 38 10.01 9.45 -12.20
C GLY A 38 9.51 8.29 -11.36
N LEU A 39 10.40 7.65 -10.63
CA LEU A 39 10.04 6.54 -9.77
C LEU A 39 9.13 7.03 -8.63
N PHE A 40 9.45 8.21 -8.10
CA PHE A 40 8.63 8.80 -7.05
C PHE A 40 7.19 9.02 -7.52
N ASP A 41 7.03 9.52 -8.75
CA ASP A 41 5.70 9.79 -9.30
C ASP A 41 4.91 8.49 -9.50
N VAL A 42 5.57 7.45 -10.00
CA VAL A 42 4.90 6.16 -10.20
C VAL A 42 4.50 5.56 -8.86
N LEU A 43 5.39 5.64 -7.86
CA LEU A 43 5.10 5.14 -6.53
C LEU A 43 3.94 5.89 -5.91
N SER A 44 3.91 7.22 -6.05
CA SER A 44 2.83 8.03 -5.52
C SER A 44 1.49 7.64 -6.14
N GLY A 45 1.48 7.34 -7.43
CA GLY A 45 0.27 6.89 -8.10
C GLY A 45 -0.24 5.57 -7.55
N GLN A 46 0.68 4.66 -7.24
CA GLN A 46 0.29 3.39 -6.65
C GLN A 46 -0.24 3.56 -5.23
N ILE A 47 0.37 4.44 -4.46
CA ILE A 47 -0.10 4.73 -3.12
C ILE A 47 -1.52 5.27 -3.16
N ASP A 48 -1.80 6.19 -4.08
CA ASP A 48 -3.14 6.74 -4.23
C ASP A 48 -4.15 5.65 -4.58
N LYS A 49 -3.76 4.74 -5.45
CA LYS A 49 -4.63 3.64 -5.84
C LYS A 49 -4.94 2.73 -4.66
N ILE A 50 -3.92 2.43 -3.86
CA ILE A 50 -4.10 1.58 -2.68
C ILE A 50 -4.99 2.26 -1.65
N ILE A 51 -4.87 3.58 -1.50
CA ILE A 51 -5.72 4.31 -0.58
C ILE A 51 -7.19 4.20 -1.01
N ARG A 52 -7.43 4.24 -2.31
CA ARG A 52 -8.80 4.10 -2.82
C ARG A 52 -9.29 2.67 -2.74
N GLU A 53 -8.40 1.69 -2.91
CA GLU A 53 -8.75 0.28 -2.87
C GLU A 53 -7.69 -0.51 -2.12
N PRO A 54 -7.76 -0.57 -0.81
CA PRO A 54 -6.71 -1.24 -0.02
C PRO A 54 -6.52 -2.71 -0.33
N GLN A 55 -7.49 -3.33 -0.96
CA GLN A 55 -7.40 -4.76 -1.30
C GLN A 55 -6.73 -4.99 -2.65
N THR A 56 -6.19 -3.95 -3.26
CA THR A 56 -5.56 -4.04 -4.57
C THR A 56 -4.37 -5.00 -4.62
N GLY A 57 -3.53 -4.99 -3.61
CA GLY A 57 -2.34 -5.82 -3.59
C GLY A 57 -2.64 -7.27 -3.32
N LYS A 58 -1.73 -8.14 -3.72
CA LYS A 58 -1.87 -9.57 -3.42
C LYS A 58 -1.41 -9.85 -2.01
N PRO A 59 -2.14 -10.67 -1.26
CA PRO A 59 -1.70 -11.02 0.09
C PRO A 59 -0.38 -11.76 0.08
N LEU A 60 0.43 -11.50 1.10
CA LEU A 60 1.61 -12.31 1.33
C LEU A 60 1.18 -13.57 2.07
N ARG A 61 1.92 -14.63 1.85
CA ARG A 61 1.51 -15.93 2.38
C ARG A 61 1.91 -16.15 3.82
N TYR A 62 1.24 -17.09 4.43
CA TYR A 62 1.57 -17.63 5.73
C TYR A 62 1.50 -16.63 6.87
N THR A 63 2.60 -16.39 7.52
CA THR A 63 2.61 -15.61 8.74
C THR A 63 2.37 -14.11 8.55
N LEU A 64 2.39 -13.64 7.30
CA LEU A 64 2.22 -12.23 7.01
C LEU A 64 0.85 -11.92 6.43
N LYS A 65 -0.16 -12.47 7.03
CA LYS A 65 -1.50 -12.49 6.45
C LYS A 65 -2.17 -11.14 6.24
N ASN A 66 -1.77 -10.12 6.96
CA ASN A 66 -2.37 -8.80 6.74
C ASN A 66 -1.55 -7.94 5.81
N ARG A 67 -0.48 -8.47 5.26
CA ARG A 67 0.40 -7.75 4.38
C ARG A 67 0.09 -8.06 2.93
N ARG A 68 0.26 -7.05 2.11
CA ARG A 68 0.01 -7.15 0.68
C ARG A 68 1.15 -6.55 -0.09
N ARG A 69 1.30 -6.95 -1.34
CA ARG A 69 2.35 -6.42 -2.21
C ARG A 69 1.78 -6.00 -3.54
N VAL A 70 2.42 -4.99 -4.12
CA VAL A 70 2.10 -4.52 -5.46
C VAL A 70 3.41 -4.33 -6.21
N HIS A 71 3.48 -4.84 -7.43
CA HIS A 71 4.66 -4.65 -8.26
C HIS A 71 4.61 -3.28 -8.92
N VAL A 72 5.74 -2.58 -8.92
CA VAL A 72 5.89 -1.28 -9.54
C VAL A 72 7.15 -1.40 -10.39
N GLY A 73 6.99 -1.85 -11.64
CA GLY A 73 8.13 -2.18 -12.48
C GLY A 73 8.94 -3.30 -11.84
N SER A 74 10.24 -3.07 -11.65
CA SER A 74 11.11 -4.04 -11.00
C SER A 74 11.07 -3.95 -9.49
N PHE A 75 10.29 -3.05 -8.95
CA PHE A 75 10.20 -2.82 -7.52
C PHE A 75 8.94 -3.44 -6.95
N VAL A 76 8.92 -3.61 -5.64
CA VAL A 76 7.76 -4.16 -4.94
C VAL A 76 7.43 -3.24 -3.79
N LEU A 77 6.17 -2.84 -3.70
CA LEU A 77 5.65 -2.04 -2.61
C LEU A 77 4.94 -2.98 -1.65
N VAL A 78 5.32 -2.93 -0.38
CA VAL A 78 4.70 -3.77 0.65
C VAL A 78 3.92 -2.89 1.60
N TYR A 79 2.69 -3.25 1.87
CA TYR A 79 1.87 -2.52 2.82
C TYR A 79 1.03 -3.50 3.63
N GLU A 80 0.42 -2.97 4.67
CA GLU A 80 -0.41 -3.75 5.56
C GLU A 80 -1.76 -3.07 5.68
N PHE A 81 -2.83 -3.85 5.62
CA PHE A 81 -4.16 -3.30 5.82
C PHE A 81 -4.89 -4.20 6.80
N HIS A 82 -5.25 -3.66 7.96
CA HIS A 82 -5.87 -4.43 9.01
C HIS A 82 -6.65 -3.48 9.93
N ASN A 83 -7.86 -3.85 10.27
CA ASN A 83 -8.71 -3.04 11.17
C ASN A 83 -8.82 -1.60 10.71
N SER A 84 -9.03 -1.41 9.42
CA SER A 84 -9.20 -0.09 8.80
C SER A 84 -7.95 0.78 8.88
N GLU A 85 -6.82 0.21 9.23
CA GLU A 85 -5.55 0.93 9.21
C GLU A 85 -4.71 0.49 8.03
N LEU A 86 -4.24 1.46 7.26
CA LEU A 86 -3.39 1.22 6.11
C LEU A 86 -2.00 1.71 6.47
N ARG A 87 -0.99 0.87 6.31
CA ARG A 87 0.36 1.23 6.67
C ARG A 87 1.34 0.76 5.61
N PHE A 88 2.10 1.68 5.05
CA PHE A 88 3.11 1.36 4.06
C PHE A 88 4.40 1.00 4.77
N LEU A 89 4.98 -0.13 4.40
CA LEU A 89 6.08 -0.73 5.16
C LEU A 89 7.42 -0.69 4.45
N ASP A 90 7.45 -0.97 3.14
CA ASP A 90 8.70 -1.14 2.46
C ASP A 90 8.52 -0.94 0.95
N PHE A 91 9.61 -0.59 0.28
CA PHE A 91 9.62 -0.46 -1.15
C PHE A 91 11.05 -0.69 -1.60
N ASP A 92 11.30 -1.73 -2.38
CA ASP A 92 12.64 -2.09 -2.78
C ASP A 92 12.58 -2.89 -4.06
N HIS A 93 13.73 -3.09 -4.66
CA HIS A 93 13.84 -3.92 -5.84
C HIS A 93 13.37 -5.33 -5.53
N HIS A 94 12.74 -5.96 -6.50
CA HIS A 94 12.16 -7.29 -6.37
C HIS A 94 13.14 -8.29 -5.75
N ASP A 95 14.40 -8.26 -6.21
CA ASP A 95 15.37 -9.22 -5.72
C ASP A 95 15.69 -9.05 -4.24
N ARG A 96 15.60 -7.84 -3.74
CA ARG A 96 15.92 -7.59 -2.32
C ARG A 96 14.74 -7.74 -1.39
N ILE A 97 13.56 -7.38 -1.87
CA ILE A 97 12.37 -7.37 -1.00
C ILE A 97 12.06 -8.74 -0.44
N TYR A 98 12.25 -9.78 -1.23
CA TYR A 98 11.93 -11.12 -0.80
C TYR A 98 13.04 -11.81 -0.01
N LYS A 99 14.16 -11.11 0.19
CA LYS A 99 15.24 -11.64 1.01
C LYS A 99 15.24 -11.05 2.41
N LYS A 100 14.34 -10.14 2.69
CA LYS A 100 14.29 -9.47 3.99
C LYS A 100 13.54 -10.26 5.08
#